data_b4945011cf924e7219986010e6246dcc
#
_entry.id   b4945011cf924e7219986010e6246dcc
#
_cell.length_a   1.000
_cell.length_b   1.000
_cell.length_c   1.000
_cell.angle_alpha   90.00
_cell.angle_beta   90.00
_cell.angle_gamma   90.00
#
_symmetry.space_group_name_H-M   'P 1'
#
loop_
_entity.id
_entity.type
_entity.pdbx_description
1 polymer ?
#
loop_
_entity_poly.entity_id
_entity_poly.type
_entity_poly.pdbx_seq_one_letter_code
_entity_poly.pdbx_strand_id
1 'polypeptide(L)'
;MSLVHAEYLKVSRRKLFPIMLGLLAFLMAFIGLLFYVLLTALPEAAGGNAPLPERPEAFVFGAQQVAGQAWWFAVILATAVLGGEVASTVWATSLTRDSRKLSHISSKFVVFTVASWIAFLIGTAVWAGITWAAADGTGSPEVSEWLGLLWKFLVIAGAWTSIGLGAVAMTRSIAVAMGIALGLSFVDSIVAPFVDFYEKISLTAASNGIFNVAGDGPFSGFIPGGDMSLIHALGVMVGWMLVGLAFTWWGLQRRDA
;
A
#
# COMPACT_ATOMS: atom_id res chain seq x y z
N MET A 1 28.01 11.75 -1.24
CA MET A 1 26.54 11.69 -1.47
C MET A 1 26.02 10.48 -0.73
N SER A 2 24.96 10.59 0.09
CA SER A 2 24.43 9.42 0.81
C SER A 2 23.73 8.47 -0.18
N LEU A 3 23.75 7.16 0.11
CA LEU A 3 23.05 6.15 -0.71
C LEU A 3 21.55 6.47 -0.85
N VAL A 4 20.93 6.92 0.23
CA VAL A 4 19.51 7.33 0.25
C VAL A 4 19.25 8.45 -0.76
N HIS A 5 20.12 9.47 -0.83
CA HIS A 5 19.97 10.56 -1.78
C HIS A 5 20.13 10.09 -3.23
N ALA A 6 21.06 9.17 -3.49
CA ALA A 6 21.22 8.58 -4.82
C ALA A 6 19.97 7.78 -5.25
N GLU A 7 19.39 6.99 -4.37
CA GLU A 7 18.16 6.24 -4.64
C GLU A 7 16.96 7.18 -4.83
N TYR A 8 16.85 8.25 -4.03
CA TYR A 8 15.82 9.27 -4.20
C TYR A 8 15.89 9.91 -5.60
N LEU A 9 17.07 10.30 -6.05
CA LEU A 9 17.26 10.86 -7.40
C LEU A 9 16.89 9.88 -8.51
N LYS A 10 17.14 8.58 -8.31
CA LYS A 10 16.73 7.57 -9.29
C LYS A 10 15.20 7.47 -9.41
N VAL A 11 14.49 7.52 -8.29
CA VAL A 11 13.02 7.46 -8.28
C VAL A 11 12.42 8.74 -8.84
N SER A 12 12.87 9.91 -8.38
CA SER A 12 12.30 11.20 -8.75
C SER A 12 12.51 11.56 -10.23
N ARG A 13 13.63 11.11 -10.84
CA ARG A 13 13.94 11.36 -12.26
C ARG A 13 13.30 10.36 -13.21
N ARG A 14 12.78 9.25 -12.74
CA ARG A 14 12.09 8.28 -13.60
C ARG A 14 10.67 8.75 -13.90
N LYS A 15 10.30 8.76 -15.17
CA LYS A 15 8.91 9.05 -15.61
C LYS A 15 7.88 8.08 -15.02
N LEU A 16 8.32 6.91 -14.56
CA LEU A 16 7.46 5.90 -13.93
C LEU A 16 6.74 6.47 -12.69
N PHE A 17 7.46 7.18 -11.82
CA PHE A 17 6.88 7.69 -10.57
C PHE A 17 5.72 8.67 -10.79
N PRO A 18 5.85 9.75 -11.57
CA PRO A 18 4.75 10.67 -11.82
C PRO A 18 3.60 10.02 -12.63
N ILE A 19 3.89 9.08 -13.54
CA ILE A 19 2.85 8.35 -14.27
C ILE A 19 2.03 7.49 -13.30
N MET A 20 2.68 6.74 -12.43
CA MET A 20 2.00 5.91 -11.43
C MET A 20 1.21 6.76 -10.44
N LEU A 21 1.77 7.91 -10.02
CA LEU A 21 1.08 8.84 -9.13
C LEU A 21 -0.19 9.41 -9.79
N GLY A 22 -0.08 9.81 -11.06
CA GLY A 22 -1.24 10.25 -11.85
C GLY A 22 -2.31 9.17 -12.01
N LEU A 23 -1.88 7.92 -12.24
CA LEU A 23 -2.80 6.78 -12.33
C LEU A 23 -3.48 6.49 -10.99
N LEU A 24 -2.74 6.53 -9.88
CA LEU A 24 -3.32 6.38 -8.55
C LEU A 24 -4.33 7.49 -8.24
N ALA A 25 -3.95 8.75 -8.50
CA ALA A 25 -4.86 9.88 -8.29
C ALA A 25 -6.12 9.76 -9.15
N PHE A 26 -5.98 9.37 -10.42
CA PHE A 26 -7.11 9.11 -11.31
C PHE A 26 -8.01 7.98 -10.80
N LEU A 27 -7.42 6.86 -10.38
CA LEU A 27 -8.17 5.73 -9.83
C LEU A 27 -8.94 6.13 -8.56
N MET A 28 -8.31 6.84 -7.65
CA MET A 28 -8.95 7.32 -6.42
C MET A 28 -10.05 8.35 -6.71
N ALA A 29 -9.83 9.23 -7.69
CA ALA A 29 -10.85 10.16 -8.15
C ALA A 29 -12.06 9.42 -8.77
N PHE A 30 -11.80 8.43 -9.61
CA PHE A 30 -12.83 7.63 -10.26
C PHE A 30 -13.67 6.83 -9.25
N ILE A 31 -13.02 6.13 -8.33
CA ILE A 31 -13.70 5.35 -7.28
C ILE A 31 -14.47 6.29 -6.35
N GLY A 32 -13.89 7.42 -5.95
CA GLY A 32 -14.56 8.42 -5.11
C GLY A 32 -15.79 9.02 -5.79
N LEU A 33 -15.70 9.32 -7.08
CA LEU A 33 -16.85 9.82 -7.87
C LEU A 33 -17.92 8.73 -8.02
N LEU A 34 -17.53 7.48 -8.29
CA LEU A 34 -18.47 6.36 -8.38
C LEU A 34 -19.21 6.16 -7.05
N PHE A 35 -18.48 6.21 -5.93
CA PHE A 35 -19.06 6.13 -4.60
C PHE A 35 -20.05 7.27 -4.34
N TYR A 36 -19.69 8.50 -4.71
CA TYR A 36 -20.56 9.66 -4.64
C TYR A 36 -21.86 9.48 -5.44
N VAL A 37 -21.74 9.09 -6.71
CA VAL A 37 -22.90 8.85 -7.58
C VAL A 37 -23.81 7.76 -7.01
N LEU A 38 -23.22 6.68 -6.48
CA LEU A 38 -23.98 5.59 -5.86
C LEU A 38 -24.78 6.08 -4.65
N LEU A 39 -24.18 6.88 -3.79
CA LEU A 39 -24.84 7.40 -2.58
C LEU A 39 -25.90 8.46 -2.88
N THR A 40 -25.70 9.29 -3.90
CA THR A 40 -26.59 10.42 -4.18
C THR A 40 -27.65 10.13 -5.24
N ALA A 41 -27.31 9.35 -6.28
CA ALA A 41 -28.22 9.09 -7.40
C ALA A 41 -29.04 7.80 -7.28
N LEU A 42 -28.65 6.87 -6.38
CA LEU A 42 -29.34 5.60 -6.19
C LEU A 42 -29.74 5.38 -4.71
N PRO A 43 -30.40 6.33 -4.05
CA PRO A 43 -30.76 6.20 -2.63
C PRO A 43 -31.66 4.97 -2.36
N GLU A 44 -32.55 4.63 -3.29
CA GLU A 44 -33.41 3.45 -3.18
C GLU A 44 -32.63 2.13 -3.33
N ALA A 45 -31.61 2.10 -4.19
CA ALA A 45 -30.74 0.93 -4.39
C ALA A 45 -29.78 0.72 -3.21
N ALA A 46 -29.45 1.78 -2.49
CA ALA A 46 -28.63 1.74 -1.27
C ALA A 46 -29.44 1.40 0.01
N GLY A 47 -30.70 0.98 -0.13
CA GLY A 47 -31.53 0.57 1.01
C GLY A 47 -32.43 1.69 1.57
N GLY A 48 -32.72 2.74 0.81
CA GLY A 48 -33.62 3.85 1.16
C GLY A 48 -33.13 4.65 2.36
N ASN A 49 -33.09 5.94 2.30
CA ASN A 49 -32.76 6.86 3.41
C ASN A 49 -31.49 6.54 4.25
N ALA A 50 -30.52 5.83 3.71
CA ALA A 50 -29.23 5.74 4.38
C ALA A 50 -28.64 7.17 4.43
N PRO A 51 -28.36 7.71 5.61
CA PRO A 51 -27.76 9.03 5.71
C PRO A 51 -26.42 9.04 4.96
N LEU A 52 -26.14 10.12 4.25
CA LEU A 52 -24.82 10.33 3.68
C LEU A 52 -23.78 10.31 4.81
N PRO A 53 -22.62 9.66 4.62
CA PRO A 53 -21.60 9.62 5.66
C PRO A 53 -21.16 11.05 6.01
N GLU A 54 -20.94 11.31 7.28
CA GLU A 54 -20.34 12.57 7.72
C GLU A 54 -18.92 12.71 7.14
N ARG A 55 -18.44 13.96 6.99
CA ARG A 55 -17.12 14.24 6.39
C ARG A 55 -15.96 13.48 7.06
N PRO A 56 -15.88 13.35 8.40
CA PRO A 56 -14.83 12.56 9.04
C PRO A 56 -14.91 11.07 8.69
N GLU A 57 -16.11 10.50 8.65
CA GLU A 57 -16.32 9.10 8.27
C GLU A 57 -15.94 8.83 6.82
N ALA A 58 -16.38 9.73 5.91
CA ALA A 58 -16.02 9.66 4.49
C ALA A 58 -14.50 9.76 4.27
N PHE A 59 -13.79 10.53 5.09
CA PHE A 59 -12.34 10.66 5.06
C PHE A 59 -11.64 9.37 5.51
N VAL A 60 -12.04 8.80 6.64
CA VAL A 60 -11.48 7.54 7.15
C VAL A 60 -11.75 6.40 6.17
N PHE A 61 -12.97 6.31 5.64
CA PHE A 61 -13.31 5.32 4.62
C PHE A 61 -12.47 5.48 3.36
N GLY A 62 -12.24 6.71 2.90
CA GLY A 62 -11.37 6.99 1.76
C GLY A 62 -9.92 6.56 2.01
N ALA A 63 -9.40 6.79 3.20
CA ALA A 63 -8.06 6.34 3.58
C ALA A 63 -7.94 4.81 3.54
N GLN A 64 -8.97 4.08 3.97
CA GLN A 64 -9.03 2.62 3.88
C GLN A 64 -9.05 2.15 2.43
N GLN A 65 -9.85 2.78 1.56
CA GLN A 65 -9.88 2.45 0.13
C GLN A 65 -8.51 2.66 -0.51
N VAL A 66 -7.82 3.75 -0.16
CA VAL A 66 -6.44 3.99 -0.63
C VAL A 66 -5.50 2.89 -0.13
N ALA A 67 -5.57 2.51 1.14
CA ALA A 67 -4.75 1.44 1.69
C ALA A 67 -5.01 0.09 0.99
N GLY A 68 -6.28 -0.23 0.74
CA GLY A 68 -6.70 -1.45 0.06
C GLY A 68 -6.30 -1.51 -1.42
N GLN A 69 -6.26 -0.37 -2.10
CA GLN A 69 -5.98 -0.31 -3.53
C GLN A 69 -4.54 0.10 -3.87
N ALA A 70 -3.85 0.78 -2.97
CA ALA A 70 -2.54 1.37 -3.26
C ALA A 70 -1.36 0.40 -3.09
N TRP A 71 -1.58 -0.82 -2.61
CA TRP A 71 -0.53 -1.84 -2.48
C TRP A 71 0.22 -2.07 -3.80
N TRP A 72 -0.50 -2.08 -4.93
CA TRP A 72 0.11 -2.25 -6.24
C TRP A 72 1.11 -1.14 -6.57
N PHE A 73 0.89 0.09 -6.10
CA PHE A 73 1.84 1.19 -6.29
C PHE A 73 3.20 0.87 -5.63
N ALA A 74 3.19 0.45 -4.37
CA ALA A 74 4.41 0.09 -3.65
C ALA A 74 5.14 -1.09 -4.31
N VAL A 75 4.40 -2.12 -4.72
CA VAL A 75 4.95 -3.30 -5.39
C VAL A 75 5.52 -2.95 -6.75
N ILE A 76 4.78 -2.24 -7.61
CA ILE A 76 5.26 -1.88 -8.96
C ILE A 76 6.49 -0.99 -8.86
N LEU A 77 6.49 0.00 -7.96
CA LEU A 77 7.64 0.87 -7.77
C LEU A 77 8.88 0.07 -7.35
N ALA A 78 8.74 -0.79 -6.34
CA ALA A 78 9.84 -1.61 -5.83
C ALA A 78 10.37 -2.60 -6.90
N THR A 79 9.46 -3.30 -7.59
CA THR A 79 9.83 -4.31 -8.59
C THR A 79 10.41 -3.70 -9.85
N ALA A 80 9.86 -2.59 -10.35
CA ALA A 80 10.34 -1.95 -11.57
C ALA A 80 11.71 -1.29 -11.37
N VAL A 81 11.95 -0.66 -10.22
CA VAL A 81 13.23 0.01 -9.96
C VAL A 81 14.32 -1.01 -9.67
N LEU A 82 14.11 -1.92 -8.71
CA LEU A 82 15.12 -2.94 -8.40
C LEU A 82 15.29 -3.93 -9.54
N GLY A 83 14.20 -4.37 -10.18
CA GLY A 83 14.26 -5.30 -11.32
C GLY A 83 15.00 -4.72 -12.51
N GLY A 84 14.83 -3.43 -12.80
CA GLY A 84 15.60 -2.74 -13.82
C GLY A 84 17.10 -2.69 -13.53
N GLU A 85 17.50 -2.51 -12.27
CA GLU A 85 18.90 -2.55 -11.84
C GLU A 85 19.49 -3.96 -11.92
N VAL A 86 18.69 -4.94 -11.55
CA VAL A 86 19.07 -6.35 -11.64
C VAL A 86 19.26 -6.78 -13.09
N ALA A 87 18.36 -6.38 -13.99
CA ALA A 87 18.44 -6.72 -15.40
C ALA A 87 19.60 -6.01 -16.12
N SER A 88 19.90 -4.78 -15.74
CA SER A 88 20.95 -3.94 -16.38
C SER A 88 22.34 -4.09 -15.76
N THR A 89 22.57 -5.07 -14.87
CA THR A 89 23.83 -5.27 -14.14
C THR A 89 24.29 -4.07 -13.28
N VAL A 90 23.49 -3.01 -13.19
CA VAL A 90 23.79 -1.83 -12.35
C VAL A 90 23.92 -2.20 -10.87
N TRP A 91 23.18 -3.21 -10.44
CA TRP A 91 23.32 -3.76 -9.09
C TRP A 91 24.75 -4.27 -8.81
N ALA A 92 25.29 -5.10 -9.69
CA ALA A 92 26.65 -5.63 -9.54
C ALA A 92 27.69 -4.50 -9.53
N THR A 93 27.56 -3.53 -10.45
CA THR A 93 28.43 -2.35 -10.52
C THR A 93 28.36 -1.48 -9.25
N SER A 94 27.18 -1.37 -8.64
CA SER A 94 27.03 -0.64 -7.39
C SER A 94 27.77 -1.33 -6.23
N LEU A 95 27.74 -2.64 -6.18
CA LEU A 95 28.43 -3.43 -5.15
C LEU A 95 29.98 -3.45 -5.31
N THR A 96 30.49 -3.26 -6.51
CA THR A 96 31.95 -3.10 -6.71
C THR A 96 32.48 -1.79 -6.13
N ARG A 97 31.62 -0.77 -6.06
CA ARG A 97 31.97 0.53 -5.46
C ARG A 97 31.75 0.59 -3.95
N ASP A 98 30.72 -0.06 -3.46
CA ASP A 98 30.43 -0.18 -2.02
C ASP A 98 29.89 -1.60 -1.73
N SER A 99 30.69 -2.40 -1.05
CA SER A 99 30.38 -3.80 -0.72
C SER A 99 29.32 -3.98 0.37
N ARG A 100 28.81 -2.87 0.94
CA ARG A 100 27.82 -2.90 2.04
C ARG A 100 26.40 -3.19 1.52
N LYS A 101 26.11 -4.45 1.20
CA LYS A 101 24.83 -4.92 0.66
C LYS A 101 23.61 -4.48 1.50
N LEU A 102 23.71 -4.59 2.84
CA LEU A 102 22.65 -4.16 3.74
C LEU A 102 22.32 -2.66 3.59
N SER A 103 23.33 -1.83 3.44
CA SER A 103 23.14 -0.39 3.26
C SER A 103 22.43 -0.06 1.95
N HIS A 104 22.68 -0.83 0.87
CA HIS A 104 21.97 -0.69 -0.40
C HIS A 104 20.51 -1.15 -0.30
N ILE A 105 20.25 -2.28 0.36
CA ILE A 105 18.89 -2.79 0.57
C ILE A 105 18.08 -1.83 1.44
N SER A 106 18.65 -1.39 2.57
CA SER A 106 17.97 -0.48 3.48
C SER A 106 17.68 0.88 2.84
N SER A 107 18.61 1.43 2.06
CA SER A 107 18.38 2.70 1.35
C SER A 107 17.24 2.59 0.32
N LYS A 108 17.16 1.49 -0.43
CA LYS A 108 16.05 1.23 -1.37
C LYS A 108 14.73 1.06 -0.65
N PHE A 109 14.73 0.24 0.41
CA PHE A 109 13.54 0.02 1.23
C PHE A 109 13.00 1.36 1.77
N VAL A 110 13.83 2.18 2.38
CA VAL A 110 13.43 3.49 2.92
C VAL A 110 12.88 4.39 1.82
N VAL A 111 13.60 4.55 0.71
CA VAL A 111 13.18 5.47 -0.37
C VAL A 111 11.88 5.02 -1.01
N PHE A 112 11.70 3.72 -1.28
CA PHE A 112 10.48 3.22 -1.92
C PHE A 112 9.29 3.24 -0.96
N THR A 113 9.51 2.94 0.33
CA THR A 113 8.48 3.07 1.37
C THR A 113 8.01 4.52 1.49
N VAL A 114 8.93 5.48 1.58
CA VAL A 114 8.58 6.91 1.68
C VAL A 114 7.89 7.40 0.41
N ALA A 115 8.35 6.99 -0.78
CA ALA A 115 7.69 7.34 -2.04
C ALA A 115 6.26 6.79 -2.11
N SER A 116 6.03 5.55 -1.69
CA SER A 116 4.71 4.93 -1.63
C SER A 116 3.83 5.58 -0.57
N TRP A 117 4.38 5.90 0.58
CA TRP A 117 3.71 6.64 1.64
C TRP A 117 3.20 8.01 1.17
N ILE A 118 4.03 8.78 0.47
CA ILE A 118 3.62 10.07 -0.13
C ILE A 118 2.49 9.85 -1.15
N ALA A 119 2.58 8.81 -1.97
CA ALA A 119 1.54 8.49 -2.94
C ALA A 119 0.20 8.15 -2.27
N PHE A 120 0.22 7.42 -1.16
CA PHE A 120 -0.99 7.10 -0.40
C PHE A 120 -1.63 8.35 0.22
N LEU A 121 -0.82 9.26 0.75
CA LEU A 121 -1.31 10.55 1.26
C LEU A 121 -1.96 11.40 0.15
N ILE A 122 -1.34 11.44 -1.03
CA ILE A 122 -1.92 12.14 -2.19
C ILE A 122 -3.22 11.47 -2.64
N GLY A 123 -3.26 10.14 -2.72
CA GLY A 123 -4.49 9.41 -3.04
C GLY A 123 -5.62 9.69 -2.06
N THR A 124 -5.32 9.74 -0.76
CA THR A 124 -6.29 10.10 0.28
C THR A 124 -6.75 11.56 0.16
N ALA A 125 -5.84 12.48 -0.14
CA ALA A 125 -6.20 13.88 -0.35
C ALA A 125 -7.12 14.07 -1.58
N VAL A 126 -6.90 13.33 -2.66
CA VAL A 126 -7.77 13.32 -3.85
C VAL A 126 -9.15 12.77 -3.49
N TRP A 127 -9.21 11.63 -2.80
CA TRP A 127 -10.47 11.06 -2.32
C TRP A 127 -11.21 12.04 -1.41
N ALA A 128 -10.52 12.57 -0.38
CA ALA A 128 -11.09 13.51 0.57
C ALA A 128 -11.66 14.76 -0.12
N GLY A 129 -10.98 15.27 -1.16
CA GLY A 129 -11.47 16.41 -1.94
C GLY A 129 -12.78 16.13 -2.64
N ILE A 130 -12.98 14.92 -3.18
CA ILE A 130 -14.23 14.53 -3.85
C ILE A 130 -15.33 14.27 -2.82
N THR A 131 -15.05 13.50 -1.80
CA THR A 131 -16.05 13.17 -0.77
C THR A 131 -16.44 14.38 0.07
N TRP A 132 -15.51 15.33 0.28
CA TRP A 132 -15.82 16.60 0.94
C TRP A 132 -16.86 17.43 0.18
N ALA A 133 -16.80 17.42 -1.15
CA ALA A 133 -17.80 18.08 -1.99
C ALA A 133 -19.17 17.38 -1.95
N ALA A 134 -19.19 16.12 -1.55
CA ALA A 134 -20.33 15.23 -1.60
C ALA A 134 -21.00 15.01 -0.24
N ALA A 135 -20.21 15.05 0.84
CA ALA A 135 -20.70 14.74 2.19
C ALA A 135 -21.50 15.92 2.77
N ASP A 136 -22.62 15.60 3.41
CA ASP A 136 -23.37 16.55 4.22
C ASP A 136 -22.68 16.75 5.58
N GLY A 137 -22.83 17.94 6.15
CA GLY A 137 -22.33 18.25 7.49
C GLY A 137 -21.20 19.26 7.53
N THR A 138 -20.91 19.76 8.73
CA THR A 138 -19.93 20.83 9.02
C THR A 138 -18.63 20.31 9.63
N GLY A 139 -18.51 19.00 9.87
CA GLY A 139 -17.32 18.40 10.48
C GLY A 139 -16.11 18.42 9.57
N SER A 140 -14.92 18.59 10.14
CA SER A 140 -13.64 18.32 9.47
C SER A 140 -12.93 17.20 10.21
N PRO A 141 -12.15 16.35 9.51
CA PRO A 141 -11.34 15.34 10.18
C PRO A 141 -10.44 15.99 11.24
N GLU A 142 -10.36 15.37 12.41
CA GLU A 142 -9.49 15.86 13.47
C GLU A 142 -8.01 15.73 13.08
N VAL A 143 -7.17 16.61 13.64
CA VAL A 143 -5.72 16.53 13.44
C VAL A 143 -5.16 15.17 13.90
N SER A 144 -5.75 14.58 14.92
CA SER A 144 -5.43 13.23 15.42
C SER A 144 -5.66 12.14 14.37
N GLU A 145 -6.71 12.24 13.56
CA GLU A 145 -7.02 11.31 12.47
C GLU A 145 -5.99 11.42 11.35
N TRP A 146 -5.64 12.66 10.95
CA TRP A 146 -4.56 12.89 9.98
C TRP A 146 -3.22 12.34 10.47
N LEU A 147 -2.84 12.61 11.70
CA LEU A 147 -1.61 12.07 12.29
C LEU A 147 -1.66 10.54 12.39
N GLY A 148 -2.83 9.98 12.70
CA GLY A 148 -3.06 8.55 12.68
C GLY A 148 -2.78 7.92 11.31
N LEU A 149 -3.18 8.56 10.22
CA LEU A 149 -2.94 8.06 8.86
C LEU A 149 -1.45 8.02 8.50
N LEU A 150 -0.65 8.96 8.99
CA LEU A 150 0.78 9.04 8.63
C LEU A 150 1.51 7.75 8.97
N TRP A 151 1.38 7.26 10.19
CA TRP A 151 2.05 6.03 10.59
C TRP A 151 1.41 4.78 10.02
N LYS A 152 0.06 4.74 9.89
CA LYS A 152 -0.66 3.61 9.30
C LYS A 152 -0.21 3.35 7.86
N PHE A 153 -0.20 4.38 7.04
CA PHE A 153 0.29 4.27 5.67
C PHE A 153 1.77 3.93 5.57
N LEU A 154 2.59 4.43 6.50
CA LEU A 154 4.01 4.09 6.52
C LEU A 154 4.25 2.59 6.73
N VAL A 155 3.50 1.98 7.66
CA VAL A 155 3.59 0.54 7.94
C VAL A 155 3.11 -0.29 6.74
N ILE A 156 1.96 0.07 6.16
CA ILE A 156 1.40 -0.63 5.00
C ILE A 156 2.33 -0.50 3.78
N ALA A 157 2.82 0.71 3.50
CA ALA A 157 3.77 0.94 2.41
C ALA A 157 5.06 0.13 2.61
N GLY A 158 5.57 0.04 3.83
CA GLY A 158 6.75 -0.75 4.17
C GLY A 158 6.55 -2.23 3.92
N ALA A 159 5.42 -2.80 4.36
CA ALA A 159 5.12 -4.21 4.15
C ALA A 159 5.07 -4.57 2.64
N TRP A 160 4.28 -3.84 1.86
CA TRP A 160 4.17 -4.09 0.43
C TRP A 160 5.45 -3.80 -0.36
N THR A 161 6.20 -2.75 0.02
CA THR A 161 7.52 -2.48 -0.58
C THR A 161 8.48 -3.63 -0.33
N SER A 162 8.54 -4.19 0.88
CA SER A 162 9.42 -5.30 1.21
C SER A 162 9.09 -6.57 0.42
N ILE A 163 7.79 -6.86 0.23
CA ILE A 163 7.32 -7.98 -0.60
C ILE A 163 7.75 -7.78 -2.06
N GLY A 164 7.56 -6.58 -2.62
CA GLY A 164 8.01 -6.26 -3.97
C GLY A 164 9.52 -6.43 -4.16
N LEU A 165 10.32 -5.94 -3.22
CA LEU A 165 11.77 -6.10 -3.21
C LEU A 165 12.17 -7.58 -3.11
N GLY A 166 11.56 -8.33 -2.21
CA GLY A 166 11.83 -9.77 -2.01
C GLY A 166 11.48 -10.59 -3.24
N ALA A 167 10.29 -10.37 -3.80
CA ALA A 167 9.83 -11.06 -4.99
C ALA A 167 10.77 -10.87 -6.19
N VAL A 168 11.20 -9.63 -6.46
CA VAL A 168 12.10 -9.37 -7.60
C VAL A 168 13.53 -9.85 -7.34
N ALA A 169 14.01 -9.80 -6.10
CA ALA A 169 15.32 -10.31 -5.74
C ALA A 169 15.41 -11.83 -5.94
N MET A 170 14.33 -12.55 -5.61
CA MET A 170 14.24 -14.00 -5.77
C MET A 170 14.04 -14.43 -7.23
N THR A 171 13.16 -13.77 -7.96
CA THR A 171 12.75 -14.19 -9.31
C THR A 171 13.60 -13.60 -10.42
N ARG A 172 14.27 -12.47 -10.16
CA ARG A 172 15.05 -11.69 -11.13
C ARG A 172 14.23 -11.23 -12.35
N SER A 173 12.93 -11.29 -12.26
CA SER A 173 11.99 -10.91 -13.30
C SER A 173 10.94 -9.98 -12.74
N ILE A 174 10.80 -8.81 -13.35
CA ILE A 174 9.77 -7.82 -12.98
C ILE A 174 8.38 -8.43 -13.13
N ALA A 175 8.13 -9.11 -14.26
CA ALA A 175 6.82 -9.69 -14.56
C ALA A 175 6.44 -10.79 -13.56
N VAL A 176 7.37 -11.71 -13.25
CA VAL A 176 7.13 -12.77 -12.27
C VAL A 176 6.95 -12.21 -10.87
N ALA A 177 7.75 -11.22 -10.46
CA ALA A 177 7.61 -10.58 -9.17
C ALA A 177 6.27 -9.86 -9.00
N MET A 178 5.81 -9.16 -10.05
CA MET A 178 4.48 -8.56 -10.08
C MET A 178 3.38 -9.63 -10.01
N GLY A 179 3.54 -10.74 -10.75
CA GLY A 179 2.61 -11.86 -10.72
C GLY A 179 2.48 -12.50 -9.34
N ILE A 180 3.60 -12.66 -8.62
CA ILE A 180 3.60 -13.17 -7.23
C ILE A 180 2.85 -12.22 -6.31
N ALA A 181 3.11 -10.90 -6.38
CA ALA A 181 2.46 -9.93 -5.52
C ALA A 181 0.96 -9.78 -5.84
N LEU A 182 0.58 -9.81 -7.13
CA LEU A 182 -0.81 -9.86 -7.55
C LEU A 182 -1.49 -11.14 -7.04
N GLY A 183 -0.84 -12.29 -7.23
CA GLY A 183 -1.36 -13.58 -6.76
C GLY A 183 -1.55 -13.58 -5.24
N LEU A 184 -0.58 -13.05 -4.49
CA LEU A 184 -0.68 -12.90 -3.04
C LEU A 184 -1.87 -12.03 -2.65
N SER A 185 -2.03 -10.86 -3.26
CA SER A 185 -3.15 -9.96 -2.99
C SER A 185 -4.51 -10.58 -3.35
N PHE A 186 -4.59 -11.32 -4.46
CA PHE A 186 -5.80 -12.03 -4.86
C PHE A 186 -6.16 -13.15 -3.88
N VAL A 187 -5.19 -13.99 -3.54
CA VAL A 187 -5.37 -15.06 -2.54
C VAL A 187 -5.79 -14.46 -1.20
N ASP A 188 -5.14 -13.38 -0.80
CA ASP A 188 -5.42 -12.66 0.43
C ASP A 188 -6.87 -12.15 0.49
N SER A 189 -7.35 -11.57 -0.61
CA SER A 189 -8.71 -11.03 -0.68
C SER A 189 -9.80 -12.11 -0.76
N ILE A 190 -9.50 -13.26 -1.38
CA ILE A 190 -10.48 -14.34 -1.57
C ILE A 190 -10.46 -15.33 -0.41
N VAL A 191 -9.28 -15.69 0.10
CA VAL A 191 -9.14 -16.77 1.10
C VAL A 191 -9.34 -16.26 2.52
N ALA A 192 -8.89 -15.04 2.83
CA ALA A 192 -8.96 -14.52 4.18
C ALA A 192 -10.40 -14.50 4.76
N PRO A 193 -11.45 -14.13 4.01
CA PRO A 193 -12.83 -14.14 4.55
C PRO A 193 -13.38 -15.53 4.89
N PHE A 194 -12.76 -16.61 4.39
CA PHE A 194 -13.29 -17.97 4.53
C PHE A 194 -12.42 -18.89 5.38
N VAL A 195 -11.20 -18.47 5.74
CA VAL A 195 -10.24 -19.31 6.46
C VAL A 195 -9.68 -18.54 7.65
N ASP A 196 -10.24 -18.79 8.83
CA ASP A 196 -9.89 -18.09 10.09
C ASP A 196 -8.40 -18.06 10.41
N PHE A 197 -7.68 -19.15 10.12
CA PHE A 197 -6.24 -19.18 10.35
C PHE A 197 -5.51 -18.23 9.38
N TYR A 198 -5.94 -18.22 8.10
CA TYR A 198 -5.32 -17.37 7.08
C TYR A 198 -5.63 -15.90 7.32
N GLU A 199 -6.84 -15.58 7.77
CA GLU A 199 -7.22 -14.22 8.14
C GLU A 199 -6.24 -13.61 9.14
N LYS A 200 -5.80 -14.39 10.15
CA LYS A 200 -4.86 -13.94 11.19
C LYS A 200 -3.47 -13.56 10.69
N ILE A 201 -3.09 -13.99 9.50
CA ILE A 201 -1.77 -13.70 8.89
C ILE A 201 -1.89 -12.91 7.57
N SER A 202 -3.10 -12.61 7.13
CA SER A 202 -3.41 -11.90 5.90
C SER A 202 -2.96 -10.44 5.98
N LEU A 203 -2.35 -9.95 4.92
CA LEU A 203 -1.97 -8.54 4.78
C LEU A 203 -3.17 -7.63 4.63
N THR A 204 -4.20 -8.08 3.89
CA THR A 204 -5.43 -7.33 3.70
C THR A 204 -6.19 -7.20 5.01
N ALA A 205 -6.34 -8.32 5.76
CA ALA A 205 -6.95 -8.31 7.07
C ALA A 205 -6.18 -7.44 8.06
N ALA A 206 -4.85 -7.50 8.06
CA ALA A 206 -4.02 -6.66 8.89
C ALA A 206 -4.11 -5.17 8.51
N SER A 207 -4.19 -4.84 7.20
CA SER A 207 -4.43 -3.45 6.76
C SER A 207 -5.75 -2.92 7.31
N ASN A 208 -6.82 -3.71 7.22
CA ASN A 208 -8.13 -3.36 7.75
C ASN A 208 -8.11 -3.23 9.28
N GLY A 209 -7.45 -4.16 9.97
CA GLY A 209 -7.27 -4.10 11.43
C GLY A 209 -6.51 -2.85 11.91
N ILE A 210 -5.51 -2.37 11.15
CA ILE A 210 -4.81 -1.11 11.45
C ILE A 210 -5.76 0.10 11.39
N PHE A 211 -6.74 0.07 10.47
CA PHE A 211 -7.74 1.13 10.37
C PHE A 211 -8.90 0.97 11.34
N ASN A 212 -8.97 -0.16 12.06
CA ASN A 212 -10.07 -0.49 12.96
C ASN A 212 -11.43 -0.44 12.24
N VAL A 213 -11.52 -1.14 11.12
CA VAL A 213 -12.70 -1.17 10.24
C VAL A 213 -13.86 -1.98 10.84
N ALA A 214 -13.74 -2.45 12.06
CA ALA A 214 -14.82 -3.09 12.81
C ALA A 214 -15.97 -2.10 12.99
N GLY A 215 -16.73 -1.87 11.93
CA GLY A 215 -17.90 -1.02 11.93
C GLY A 215 -19.16 -1.84 11.77
N ASP A 216 -20.22 -1.44 12.45
CA ASP A 216 -21.57 -1.95 12.28
C ASP A 216 -22.19 -1.60 10.91
N GLY A 217 -21.34 -1.33 9.90
CA GLY A 217 -21.76 -0.98 8.56
C GLY A 217 -22.33 -2.18 7.79
N PRO A 218 -23.24 -1.93 6.81
CA PRO A 218 -23.91 -2.98 6.03
C PRO A 218 -22.94 -3.90 5.26
N PHE A 219 -21.67 -3.55 5.14
CA PHE A 219 -20.62 -4.32 4.47
C PHE A 219 -19.58 -4.93 5.42
N SER A 220 -19.72 -4.75 6.73
CA SER A 220 -18.74 -5.21 7.73
C SER A 220 -18.47 -6.72 7.65
N GLY A 221 -19.49 -7.54 7.36
CA GLY A 221 -19.35 -9.00 7.22
C GLY A 221 -18.54 -9.46 5.98
N PHE A 222 -18.23 -8.57 5.05
CA PHE A 222 -17.45 -8.88 3.86
C PHE A 222 -16.01 -8.32 3.91
N ILE A 223 -15.66 -7.62 5.00
CA ILE A 223 -14.34 -7.01 5.17
C ILE A 223 -13.50 -7.89 6.08
N PRO A 224 -12.51 -8.63 5.57
CA PRO A 224 -11.66 -9.47 6.41
C PRO A 224 -10.86 -8.60 7.41
N GLY A 225 -10.68 -9.10 8.63
CA GLY A 225 -9.84 -8.46 9.66
C GLY A 225 -10.53 -7.43 10.53
N GLY A 226 -11.86 -7.27 10.43
CA GLY A 226 -12.60 -6.31 11.26
C GLY A 226 -12.39 -6.48 12.76
N ASP A 227 -12.22 -7.72 13.24
CA ASP A 227 -11.99 -8.05 14.65
C ASP A 227 -10.50 -8.13 15.04
N MET A 228 -9.58 -7.84 14.11
CA MET A 228 -8.15 -7.96 14.39
C MET A 228 -7.67 -6.79 15.27
N SER A 229 -7.10 -7.12 16.44
CA SER A 229 -6.54 -6.09 17.32
C SER A 229 -5.37 -5.36 16.64
N LEU A 230 -5.20 -4.07 16.94
CA LEU A 230 -4.14 -3.24 16.38
C LEU A 230 -2.74 -3.85 16.57
N ILE A 231 -2.47 -4.41 17.75
CA ILE A 231 -1.18 -5.04 18.06
C ILE A 231 -0.94 -6.26 17.17
N HIS A 232 -1.96 -7.07 16.95
CA HIS A 232 -1.87 -8.24 16.08
C HIS A 232 -1.63 -7.78 14.62
N ALA A 233 -2.42 -6.84 14.13
CA ALA A 233 -2.29 -6.29 12.79
C ALA A 233 -0.87 -5.74 12.52
N LEU A 234 -0.33 -4.97 13.47
CA LEU A 234 1.05 -4.49 13.41
C LEU A 234 2.07 -5.64 13.41
N GLY A 235 1.86 -6.66 14.24
CA GLY A 235 2.71 -7.86 14.28
C GLY A 235 2.74 -8.57 12.93
N VAL A 236 1.59 -8.74 12.27
CA VAL A 236 1.49 -9.34 10.93
C VAL A 236 2.22 -8.49 9.90
N MET A 237 2.00 -7.17 9.87
CA MET A 237 2.67 -6.27 8.93
C MET A 237 4.19 -6.28 9.08
N VAL A 238 4.69 -6.20 10.33
CA VAL A 238 6.12 -6.27 10.61
C VAL A 238 6.68 -7.65 10.25
N GLY A 239 5.94 -8.73 10.52
CA GLY A 239 6.31 -10.08 10.11
C GLY A 239 6.52 -10.20 8.61
N TRP A 240 5.56 -9.75 7.80
CA TRP A 240 5.69 -9.73 6.35
C TRP A 240 6.81 -8.82 5.86
N MET A 241 7.03 -7.68 6.53
CA MET A 241 8.14 -6.77 6.23
C MET A 241 9.49 -7.46 6.41
N LEU A 242 9.66 -8.19 7.52
CA LEU A 242 10.88 -8.96 7.81
C LEU A 242 11.09 -10.10 6.80
N VAL A 243 10.02 -10.82 6.46
CA VAL A 243 10.05 -11.90 5.45
C VAL A 243 10.47 -11.34 4.08
N GLY A 244 9.86 -10.24 3.63
CA GLY A 244 10.22 -9.61 2.37
C GLY A 244 11.68 -9.12 2.32
N LEU A 245 12.15 -8.50 3.40
CA LEU A 245 13.56 -8.07 3.52
C LEU A 245 14.54 -9.27 3.59
N ALA A 246 14.17 -10.35 4.28
CA ALA A 246 14.97 -11.57 4.32
C ALA A 246 15.09 -12.21 2.93
N PHE A 247 14.00 -12.28 2.16
CA PHE A 247 14.04 -12.75 0.77
C PHE A 247 14.85 -11.81 -0.13
N THR A 248 14.77 -10.50 0.08
CA THR A 248 15.61 -9.54 -0.64
C THR A 248 17.09 -9.80 -0.37
N TRP A 249 17.45 -9.94 0.88
CA TRP A 249 18.82 -10.24 1.30
C TRP A 249 19.31 -11.57 0.70
N TRP A 250 18.55 -12.63 0.88
CA TRP A 250 18.92 -13.96 0.40
C TRP A 250 19.01 -14.05 -1.12
N GLY A 251 18.04 -13.48 -1.86
CA GLY A 251 18.03 -13.47 -3.32
C GLY A 251 19.20 -12.71 -3.91
N LEU A 252 19.64 -11.63 -3.26
CA LEU A 252 20.78 -10.85 -3.70
C LEU A 252 22.15 -11.46 -3.30
N GLN A 253 22.21 -12.25 -2.21
CA GLN A 253 23.42 -12.97 -1.84
C GLN A 253 23.81 -14.07 -2.83
N ARG A 254 22.83 -14.82 -3.33
CA ARG A 254 23.06 -15.91 -4.29
C ARG A 254 23.64 -15.48 -5.65
N ARG A 255 23.87 -14.19 -5.83
CA ARG A 255 24.44 -13.62 -7.05
C ARG A 255 25.97 -13.69 -7.11
N ASP A 256 26.62 -13.83 -5.98
CA ASP A 256 28.09 -13.73 -5.89
C ASP A 256 28.74 -15.11 -5.84
N ALA A 257 27.95 -16.18 -5.94
CA ALA A 257 28.38 -17.56 -6.10
C ALA A 257 28.15 -18.04 -7.54
#